data_dad18400ea8b50338be35161b192c38b
#
_entry.id   dad18400ea8b50338be35161b192c38b
#
_cell.length_a   1.000
_cell.length_b   1.000
_cell.length_c   1.000
_cell.angle_alpha   90.00
_cell.angle_beta   90.00
_cell.angle_gamma   90.00
#
_symmetry.space_group_name_H-M   'P 1'
#
loop_
_entity.id
_entity.type
_entity.pdbx_description
1 polymer ?
#
loop_
_entity_poly.entity_id
_entity_poly.type
_entity_poly.pdbx_seq_one_letter_code
_entity_poly.pdbx_strand_id
1 'polypeptide(L)'
;MKFLHTSDWHLGRQFHQVSLLDDQSAVLAQLIDFLRDNPVDAVIVAGXXXXXAGDIYDRSIPPTAAIDLLDEVVSVICGELKTPLLMIPGNHDGAKRLGFAAKQMKNSGLHIFADFEQMMQPLVLHSPQAGEVAFWGMPYHDPELVRHYYHNDITTHDAAHQFLCESILAQRNPSQRHVLISHCFVDGAMESESERPLSIGGSDRVDHRHFLPFDYVALGHLHQPQMKGAEHIRYSGSLMKYSFGEQHQNKGATLVELGQQGFISATHIPLIAPHQMRIIEGELEAILAAGATDPQADDYLLVRLLDKHAILDPMEKLRQVYPNVLHLEKPGMLIGVDQEMGKARLARGELDMFRDFFLEAKREPLSEQQEKVVIEVIARLKAEGI
;
A
#
# COMPACT_ATOMS: atom_id res chain seq x y z
N MET A 1 -22.99 -12.99 -13.12
CA MET A 1 -21.54 -13.12 -13.25
C MET A 1 -20.90 -12.92 -11.89
N LYS A 2 -19.94 -13.77 -11.53
CA LYS A 2 -19.15 -13.61 -10.30
C LYS A 2 -17.69 -13.42 -10.67
N PHE A 3 -17.01 -12.48 -10.01
CA PHE A 3 -15.57 -12.31 -10.20
C PHE A 3 -14.92 -11.87 -8.89
N LEU A 4 -13.62 -12.16 -8.78
CA LEU A 4 -12.85 -11.80 -7.59
C LEU A 4 -12.02 -10.54 -7.89
N HIS A 5 -12.15 -9.52 -7.05
CA HIS A 5 -11.37 -8.27 -7.13
C HIS A 5 -10.34 -8.26 -6.01
N THR A 6 -9.09 -8.15 -6.39
CA THR A 6 -7.94 -8.02 -5.50
C THR A 6 -7.03 -6.91 -6.05
N SER A 7 -6.15 -6.36 -5.23
CA SER A 7 -5.23 -5.29 -5.63
C SER A 7 -3.98 -5.25 -4.74
N ASP A 8 -3.00 -4.47 -5.15
CA ASP A 8 -1.87 -4.04 -4.31
C ASP A 8 -1.13 -5.24 -3.70
N TRP A 9 -0.70 -6.16 -4.57
CA TRP A 9 -0.01 -7.39 -4.14
C TRP A 9 1.40 -7.12 -3.61
N HIS A 10 2.12 -6.15 -4.16
CA HIS A 10 3.47 -5.74 -3.74
C HIS A 10 4.45 -6.91 -3.57
N LEU A 11 4.45 -7.87 -4.48
CA LEU A 11 5.26 -9.08 -4.38
C LEU A 11 6.74 -8.75 -4.24
N GLY A 12 7.40 -9.36 -3.26
CA GLY A 12 8.80 -9.12 -2.94
C GLY A 12 9.03 -7.94 -2.01
N ARG A 13 7.95 -7.40 -1.40
CA ARG A 13 8.07 -6.28 -0.46
C ARG A 13 8.92 -6.66 0.74
N GLN A 14 9.78 -5.72 1.13
CA GLN A 14 10.54 -5.80 2.38
C GLN A 14 10.00 -4.79 3.38
N PHE A 15 9.93 -5.19 4.63
CA PHE A 15 9.49 -4.33 5.73
C PHE A 15 10.54 -4.40 6.85
N HIS A 16 11.17 -3.27 7.18
CA HIS A 16 12.28 -3.22 8.13
C HIS A 16 13.35 -4.29 7.81
N GLN A 17 13.70 -4.44 6.53
CA GLN A 17 14.71 -5.37 6.01
C GLN A 17 14.30 -6.86 6.08
N VAL A 18 13.08 -7.16 6.50
CA VAL A 18 12.53 -8.52 6.48
C VAL A 18 11.74 -8.71 5.18
N SER A 19 11.98 -9.80 4.47
CA SER A 19 11.19 -10.15 3.29
C SER A 19 9.81 -10.64 3.71
N LEU A 20 8.77 -10.12 3.09
CA LEU A 20 7.39 -10.57 3.33
C LEU A 20 6.96 -11.65 2.32
N LEU A 21 7.87 -12.14 1.48
CA LEU A 21 7.52 -13.01 0.34
C LEU A 21 6.88 -14.33 0.78
N ASP A 22 7.37 -14.91 1.89
CA ASP A 22 6.78 -16.18 2.41
C ASP A 22 5.34 -15.95 2.89
N ASP A 23 5.09 -14.85 3.58
CA ASP A 23 3.73 -14.47 3.99
C ASP A 23 2.84 -14.21 2.76
N GLN A 24 3.36 -13.53 1.74
CA GLN A 24 2.65 -13.28 0.49
C GLN A 24 2.29 -14.59 -0.22
N SER A 25 3.24 -15.54 -0.26
CA SER A 25 3.00 -16.86 -0.84
C SER A 25 1.87 -17.59 -0.11
N ALA A 26 1.88 -17.58 1.23
CA ALA A 26 0.85 -18.22 2.04
C ALA A 26 -0.53 -17.59 1.84
N VAL A 27 -0.58 -16.26 1.70
CA VAL A 27 -1.84 -15.53 1.46
C VAL A 27 -2.37 -15.84 0.04
N LEU A 28 -1.49 -15.89 -0.96
CA LEU A 28 -1.88 -16.22 -2.33
C LEU A 28 -2.34 -17.67 -2.46
N ALA A 29 -1.75 -18.59 -1.67
CA ALA A 29 -2.23 -19.97 -1.60
C ALA A 29 -3.69 -20.02 -1.09
N GLN A 30 -4.02 -19.24 -0.05
CA GLN A 30 -5.40 -19.13 0.44
C GLN A 30 -6.35 -18.58 -0.63
N LEU A 31 -5.88 -17.60 -1.41
CA LEU A 31 -6.66 -17.04 -2.52
C LEU A 31 -6.95 -18.12 -3.58
N ILE A 32 -5.94 -18.92 -3.94
CA ILE A 32 -6.07 -20.01 -4.89
C ILE A 32 -7.04 -21.09 -4.35
N ASP A 33 -6.91 -21.46 -3.09
CA ASP A 33 -7.81 -22.45 -2.47
C ASP A 33 -9.26 -21.94 -2.47
N PHE A 34 -9.45 -20.64 -2.16
CA PHE A 34 -10.79 -20.03 -2.27
C PHE A 34 -11.34 -20.17 -3.69
N LEU A 35 -10.51 -19.88 -4.71
CA LEU A 35 -10.94 -19.96 -6.13
C LEU A 35 -11.25 -21.40 -6.55
N ARG A 36 -10.54 -22.39 -6.03
CA ARG A 36 -10.84 -23.81 -6.30
C ARG A 36 -12.20 -24.21 -5.74
N ASP A 37 -12.50 -23.75 -4.52
CA ASP A 37 -13.76 -24.08 -3.86
C ASP A 37 -14.94 -23.22 -4.36
N ASN A 38 -14.66 -22.05 -4.92
CA ASN A 38 -15.66 -21.07 -5.33
C ASN A 38 -15.32 -20.56 -6.74
N PRO A 39 -15.60 -21.34 -7.80
CA PRO A 39 -15.27 -20.90 -9.16
C PRO A 39 -15.91 -19.57 -9.52
N VAL A 40 -15.12 -18.71 -10.14
CA VAL A 40 -15.52 -17.36 -10.59
C VAL A 40 -15.31 -17.24 -12.11
N ASP A 41 -16.00 -16.26 -12.71
CA ASP A 41 -15.89 -16.00 -14.15
C ASP A 41 -14.62 -15.21 -14.51
N ALA A 42 -14.01 -14.51 -13.54
CA ALA A 42 -12.79 -13.73 -13.75
C ALA A 42 -12.12 -13.38 -12.42
N VAL A 43 -10.81 -13.12 -12.46
CA VAL A 43 -10.06 -12.53 -11.34
C VAL A 43 -9.47 -11.21 -11.82
N ILE A 44 -9.59 -10.15 -10.99
CA ILE A 44 -9.06 -8.81 -11.26
C ILE A 44 -7.93 -8.51 -10.27
N VAL A 45 -6.81 -8.01 -10.79
CA VAL A 45 -5.74 -7.39 -9.98
C VAL A 45 -5.63 -5.91 -10.37
N ALA A 46 -6.15 -5.04 -9.53
CA ALA A 46 -6.23 -3.59 -9.82
C ALA A 46 -4.97 -2.86 -9.34
N GLY A 47 -3.87 -3.05 -10.05
CA GLY A 47 -2.71 -2.21 -9.90
C GLY A 47 -1.40 -2.81 -9.51
N UNK A 48 -0.46 -2.27 -9.96
CA UNK A 48 0.82 -2.50 -9.75
C UNK A 48 1.68 -1.37 -9.85
N UNK A 49 2.77 -0.87 -9.40
CA UNK A 49 3.36 0.12 -9.34
C UNK A 49 4.59 0.38 -9.55
N UNK A 50 5.29 1.19 -9.87
CA UNK A 50 6.31 1.65 -10.32
C UNK A 50 7.42 2.26 -9.90
N UNK A 51 7.75 2.89 -9.93
CA UNK A 51 8.90 3.59 -9.82
C UNK A 51 9.81 3.07 -8.78
N UNK A 52 9.83 2.81 -8.47
CA UNK A 52 10.64 2.25 -7.59
C UNK A 52 9.92 1.16 -6.89
N ALA A 53 8.76 1.06 -7.03
CA ALA A 53 8.03 -0.02 -6.36
C ALA A 53 6.81 -0.37 -7.19
N GLY A 54 6.39 -1.63 -7.22
CA GLY A 54 5.22 -2.11 -7.96
C GLY A 54 4.08 -2.49 -7.04
N ASP A 55 2.84 -2.53 -7.53
CA ASP A 55 1.69 -2.97 -6.73
C ASP A 55 1.32 -4.42 -7.05
N ILE A 56 1.76 -4.98 -8.18
CA ILE A 56 1.89 -6.44 -8.36
C ILE A 56 3.22 -6.86 -7.73
N TYR A 57 4.30 -6.14 -8.04
CA TYR A 57 5.61 -6.28 -7.39
C TYR A 57 5.93 -5.03 -6.58
N ASP A 58 6.68 -5.18 -5.50
CA ASP A 58 7.07 -4.04 -4.65
C ASP A 58 8.10 -3.10 -5.32
N ARG A 59 8.75 -3.56 -6.40
CA ARG A 59 9.79 -2.77 -7.10
C ARG A 59 9.69 -2.97 -8.61
N SER A 60 10.09 -1.94 -9.36
CA SER A 60 10.14 -1.99 -10.82
C SER A 60 11.10 -3.06 -11.37
N ILE A 61 12.09 -3.46 -10.56
CA ILE A 61 12.95 -4.63 -10.83
C ILE A 61 12.76 -5.56 -9.62
N PRO A 62 11.81 -6.50 -9.72
CA PRO A 62 11.51 -7.39 -8.59
C PRO A 62 12.59 -8.46 -8.39
N PRO A 63 12.69 -9.00 -7.18
CA PRO A 63 13.51 -10.21 -6.96
C PRO A 63 12.99 -11.38 -7.81
N THR A 64 13.88 -12.24 -8.25
CA THR A 64 13.52 -13.42 -9.07
C THR A 64 12.41 -14.25 -8.39
N ALA A 65 12.53 -14.48 -7.09
CA ALA A 65 11.54 -15.26 -6.34
C ALA A 65 10.12 -14.64 -6.36
N ALA A 66 10.01 -13.30 -6.46
CA ALA A 66 8.71 -12.65 -6.61
C ALA A 66 8.13 -12.86 -8.02
N ILE A 67 9.01 -12.90 -9.04
CA ILE A 67 8.60 -13.23 -10.41
C ILE A 67 8.10 -14.68 -10.47
N ASP A 68 8.86 -15.59 -9.85
CA ASP A 68 8.50 -17.01 -9.82
C ASP A 68 7.15 -17.22 -9.13
N LEU A 69 6.91 -16.52 -8.01
CA LEU A 69 5.63 -16.59 -7.31
C LEU A 69 4.47 -16.08 -8.18
N LEU A 70 4.65 -14.96 -8.89
CA LEU A 70 3.61 -14.47 -9.80
C LEU A 70 3.34 -15.47 -10.92
N ASP A 71 4.41 -16.02 -11.52
CA ASP A 71 4.30 -16.99 -12.61
C ASP A 71 3.52 -18.24 -12.15
N GLU A 72 3.81 -18.73 -10.94
CA GLU A 72 3.09 -19.86 -10.34
C GLU A 72 1.60 -19.54 -10.17
N VAL A 73 1.28 -18.38 -9.58
CA VAL A 73 -0.13 -17.97 -9.35
C VAL A 73 -0.87 -17.81 -10.68
N VAL A 74 -0.25 -17.16 -11.67
CA VAL A 74 -0.84 -16.99 -13.01
C VAL A 74 -1.07 -18.37 -13.66
N SER A 75 -0.09 -19.26 -13.54
CA SER A 75 -0.19 -20.63 -14.09
C SER A 75 -1.35 -21.41 -13.48
N VAL A 76 -1.58 -21.28 -12.19
CA VAL A 76 -2.72 -21.93 -11.52
C VAL A 76 -4.03 -21.28 -11.97
N ILE A 77 -4.16 -19.95 -11.88
CA ILE A 77 -5.44 -19.27 -12.18
C ILE A 77 -5.82 -19.46 -13.65
N CYS A 78 -4.90 -19.15 -14.57
CA CYS A 78 -5.19 -19.22 -16.01
C CYS A 78 -5.06 -20.64 -16.57
N GLY A 79 -4.06 -21.39 -16.11
CA GLY A 79 -3.72 -22.72 -16.66
C GLY A 79 -4.55 -23.85 -16.07
N GLU A 80 -4.65 -23.95 -14.74
CA GLU A 80 -5.38 -25.03 -14.08
C GLU A 80 -6.87 -24.71 -13.95
N LEU A 81 -7.19 -23.54 -13.35
CA LEU A 81 -8.58 -23.15 -13.09
C LEU A 81 -9.31 -22.65 -14.33
N LYS A 82 -8.57 -22.33 -15.40
CA LYS A 82 -9.10 -21.78 -16.65
C LYS A 82 -9.91 -20.51 -16.45
N THR A 83 -9.53 -19.72 -15.45
CA THR A 83 -10.20 -18.47 -15.09
C THR A 83 -9.42 -17.29 -15.69
N PRO A 84 -10.06 -16.42 -16.48
CA PRO A 84 -9.40 -15.22 -16.98
C PRO A 84 -8.88 -14.33 -15.84
N LEU A 85 -7.61 -13.90 -15.96
CA LEU A 85 -6.96 -13.01 -14.99
C LEU A 85 -6.72 -11.65 -15.68
N LEU A 86 -7.32 -10.61 -15.13
CA LEU A 86 -7.25 -9.25 -15.67
C LEU A 86 -6.37 -8.39 -14.77
N MET A 87 -5.36 -7.75 -15.34
CA MET A 87 -4.41 -6.94 -14.60
C MET A 87 -4.23 -5.56 -15.24
N ILE A 88 -4.05 -4.55 -14.42
CA ILE A 88 -3.60 -3.23 -14.85
C ILE A 88 -2.30 -2.88 -14.11
N PRO A 89 -1.37 -2.14 -14.71
CA PRO A 89 -0.25 -1.57 -13.97
C PRO A 89 -0.74 -0.41 -13.10
N GLY A 90 -0.17 -0.27 -11.92
CA GLY A 90 -0.37 0.86 -11.03
C GLY A 90 0.77 1.88 -11.17
N ASN A 91 0.86 2.79 -10.20
CA ASN A 91 1.81 3.90 -10.24
C ASN A 91 3.28 3.45 -10.05
N HIS A 92 3.50 2.20 -9.62
CA HIS A 92 4.85 1.69 -9.39
C HIS A 92 5.30 0.66 -10.43
N ASP A 93 4.42 0.05 -11.22
CA ASP A 93 4.80 -0.95 -12.23
C ASP A 93 5.54 -0.30 -13.42
N GLY A 94 6.48 -1.02 -13.96
CA GLY A 94 6.98 -0.70 -15.30
C GLY A 94 5.97 -1.21 -16.32
N ALA A 95 5.00 -0.37 -16.70
CA ALA A 95 3.88 -0.77 -17.59
C ALA A 95 4.38 -1.50 -18.86
N LYS A 96 5.47 -1.03 -19.47
CA LYS A 96 6.06 -1.68 -20.65
C LYS A 96 6.63 -3.07 -20.35
N ARG A 97 7.15 -3.29 -19.12
CA ARG A 97 7.66 -4.62 -18.73
C ARG A 97 6.53 -5.58 -18.42
N LEU A 98 5.54 -5.11 -17.65
CA LEU A 98 4.35 -5.92 -17.36
C LEU A 98 3.59 -6.25 -18.65
N GLY A 99 3.52 -5.31 -19.58
CA GLY A 99 2.88 -5.50 -20.89
C GLY A 99 3.70 -6.32 -21.88
N PHE A 100 4.92 -6.76 -21.50
CA PHE A 100 5.71 -7.62 -22.40
C PHE A 100 4.92 -8.90 -22.71
N ALA A 101 4.81 -9.18 -24.00
CA ALA A 101 4.06 -10.34 -24.52
C ALA A 101 2.56 -10.37 -24.16
N ALA A 102 1.99 -9.25 -23.66
CA ALA A 102 0.58 -9.19 -23.25
C ALA A 102 -0.39 -9.67 -24.36
N LYS A 103 -0.09 -9.32 -25.63
CA LYS A 103 -0.92 -9.76 -26.76
C LYS A 103 -0.93 -11.28 -26.93
N GLN A 104 0.20 -11.93 -26.68
CA GLN A 104 0.33 -13.39 -26.76
C GLN A 104 -0.33 -14.07 -25.56
N MET A 105 -0.20 -13.46 -24.37
CA MET A 105 -0.74 -14.00 -23.12
C MET A 105 -2.27 -14.03 -23.07
N LYS A 106 -2.95 -13.15 -23.85
CA LYS A 106 -4.42 -13.14 -23.95
C LYS A 106 -4.99 -14.51 -24.29
N ASN A 107 -4.29 -15.27 -25.16
CA ASN A 107 -4.74 -16.60 -25.57
C ASN A 107 -4.66 -17.64 -24.45
N SER A 108 -3.87 -17.39 -23.41
CA SER A 108 -3.79 -18.27 -22.23
C SER A 108 -4.63 -17.76 -21.05
N GLY A 109 -5.43 -16.70 -21.26
CA GLY A 109 -6.35 -16.19 -20.23
C GLY A 109 -5.79 -15.04 -19.39
N LEU A 110 -4.54 -14.62 -19.64
CA LEU A 110 -3.95 -13.47 -18.93
C LEU A 110 -4.12 -12.19 -19.77
N HIS A 111 -4.89 -11.26 -19.24
CA HIS A 111 -5.21 -9.98 -19.90
C HIS A 111 -4.58 -8.83 -19.14
N ILE A 112 -3.54 -8.20 -19.71
CA ILE A 112 -2.84 -7.06 -19.12
C ILE A 112 -3.18 -5.81 -19.94
N PHE A 113 -3.81 -4.83 -19.31
CA PHE A 113 -4.16 -3.54 -19.93
C PHE A 113 -3.05 -2.55 -19.58
N ALA A 114 -1.98 -2.53 -20.36
CA ALA A 114 -0.77 -1.77 -20.03
C ALA A 114 -0.73 -0.36 -20.65
N ASP A 115 -1.64 -0.05 -21.56
CA ASP A 115 -1.64 1.23 -22.28
C ASP A 115 -3.06 1.67 -22.67
N PHE A 116 -3.19 2.90 -23.19
CA PHE A 116 -4.50 3.47 -23.57
C PHE A 116 -5.12 2.78 -24.79
N GLU A 117 -4.30 2.20 -25.68
CA GLU A 117 -4.83 1.42 -26.80
C GLU A 117 -5.55 0.17 -26.30
N GLN A 118 -4.92 -0.54 -25.36
CA GLN A 118 -5.52 -1.74 -24.74
C GLN A 118 -6.72 -1.37 -23.88
N MET A 119 -6.68 -0.24 -23.18
CA MET A 119 -7.81 0.27 -22.38
C MET A 119 -9.08 0.37 -23.23
N MET A 120 -8.96 0.80 -24.49
CA MET A 120 -10.12 0.96 -25.37
C MET A 120 -10.57 -0.36 -26.02
N GLN A 121 -9.99 -1.52 -25.62
CA GLN A 121 -10.35 -2.86 -26.13
C GLN A 121 -10.76 -3.74 -24.94
N PRO A 122 -12.01 -3.64 -24.45
CA PRO A 122 -12.42 -4.38 -23.26
C PRO A 122 -12.41 -5.89 -23.50
N LEU A 123 -12.19 -6.64 -22.42
CA LEU A 123 -12.49 -8.08 -22.44
C LEU A 123 -13.98 -8.26 -22.21
N VAL A 124 -14.66 -8.91 -23.14
CA VAL A 124 -16.10 -9.21 -22.98
C VAL A 124 -16.25 -10.68 -22.61
N LEU A 125 -16.89 -10.94 -21.47
CA LEU A 125 -17.23 -12.28 -20.99
C LEU A 125 -18.74 -12.44 -20.96
N HIS A 126 -19.21 -13.65 -21.16
CA HIS A 126 -20.65 -13.97 -21.12
C HIS A 126 -20.99 -14.78 -19.88
N SER A 127 -22.09 -14.43 -19.24
CA SER A 127 -22.61 -15.14 -18.07
C SER A 127 -24.13 -15.28 -18.19
N PRO A 128 -24.67 -16.47 -17.89
CA PRO A 128 -26.14 -16.63 -17.92
C PRO A 128 -26.88 -15.65 -16.99
N GLN A 129 -26.25 -15.22 -15.89
CA GLN A 129 -26.88 -14.35 -14.89
C GLN A 129 -26.82 -12.87 -15.25
N ALA A 130 -25.78 -12.43 -15.96
CA ALA A 130 -25.53 -11.00 -16.24
C ALA A 130 -25.58 -10.66 -17.74
N GLY A 131 -25.62 -11.65 -18.62
CA GLY A 131 -25.42 -11.43 -20.04
C GLY A 131 -23.97 -11.15 -20.35
N GLU A 132 -23.72 -10.27 -21.29
CA GLU A 132 -22.36 -9.84 -21.64
C GLU A 132 -21.87 -8.77 -20.66
N VAL A 133 -20.65 -8.96 -20.15
CA VAL A 133 -19.97 -8.02 -19.25
C VAL A 133 -18.64 -7.62 -19.89
N ALA A 134 -18.47 -6.32 -20.11
CA ALA A 134 -17.26 -5.73 -20.68
C ALA A 134 -16.37 -5.20 -19.55
N PHE A 135 -15.16 -5.74 -19.48
CA PHE A 135 -14.13 -5.33 -18.50
C PHE A 135 -13.15 -4.38 -19.16
N TRP A 136 -13.07 -3.17 -18.65
CA TRP A 136 -12.21 -2.09 -19.14
C TRP A 136 -11.06 -1.90 -18.16
N GLY A 137 -9.82 -2.01 -18.62
CA GLY A 137 -8.64 -1.81 -17.77
C GLY A 137 -8.00 -0.45 -18.04
N MET A 138 -8.15 0.48 -17.11
CA MET A 138 -7.51 1.81 -17.17
C MET A 138 -6.18 1.74 -16.44
N PRO A 139 -5.03 1.73 -17.18
CA PRO A 139 -3.73 1.67 -16.52
C PRO A 139 -3.47 2.96 -15.73
N TYR A 140 -2.65 2.88 -14.69
CA TYR A 140 -2.21 4.09 -13.98
C TYR A 140 -1.60 5.08 -14.97
N HIS A 141 -1.89 6.34 -14.75
CA HIS A 141 -1.42 7.42 -15.62
C HIS A 141 -1.28 8.72 -14.86
N ASP A 142 -0.25 9.47 -15.21
CA ASP A 142 -0.15 10.88 -14.84
C ASP A 142 -0.91 11.73 -15.87
N PRO A 143 -1.44 12.89 -15.48
CA PRO A 143 -2.15 13.78 -16.42
C PRO A 143 -1.32 14.13 -17.64
N GLU A 144 0.01 14.28 -17.45
CA GLU A 144 0.94 14.58 -18.57
C GLU A 144 0.93 13.48 -19.64
N LEU A 145 0.82 12.21 -19.22
CA LEU A 145 0.76 11.08 -20.16
C LEU A 145 -0.52 11.15 -20.99
N VAL A 146 -1.66 11.47 -20.35
CA VAL A 146 -2.95 11.63 -21.03
C VAL A 146 -2.89 12.81 -22.02
N ARG A 147 -2.38 13.95 -21.55
CA ARG A 147 -2.21 15.15 -22.37
C ARG A 147 -1.39 14.86 -23.61
N HIS A 148 -0.28 14.15 -23.43
CA HIS A 148 0.63 13.83 -24.56
C HIS A 148 -0.01 12.85 -25.54
N TYR A 149 -0.65 11.80 -25.05
CA TYR A 149 -1.20 10.74 -25.91
C TYR A 149 -2.43 11.23 -26.70
N TYR A 150 -3.32 12.00 -26.07
CA TYR A 150 -4.56 12.45 -26.70
C TYR A 150 -4.48 13.87 -27.25
N HIS A 151 -3.34 14.54 -27.15
CA HIS A 151 -3.11 15.92 -27.66
C HIS A 151 -4.15 16.91 -27.13
N ASN A 152 -4.39 16.89 -25.81
CA ASN A 152 -5.34 17.77 -25.13
C ASN A 152 -4.63 18.63 -24.06
N ASP A 153 -5.39 19.44 -23.29
CA ASP A 153 -4.85 20.38 -22.31
C ASP A 153 -5.04 19.92 -20.85
N ILE A 154 -5.19 18.62 -20.62
CA ILE A 154 -5.41 18.05 -19.31
C ILE A 154 -4.18 18.22 -18.42
N THR A 155 -4.40 18.72 -17.17
CA THR A 155 -3.32 19.01 -16.21
C THR A 155 -3.54 18.39 -14.82
N THR A 156 -4.72 17.80 -14.55
CA THR A 156 -5.02 17.23 -13.23
C THR A 156 -5.42 15.76 -13.35
N HIS A 157 -5.21 14.98 -12.30
CA HIS A 157 -5.64 13.57 -12.24
C HIS A 157 -7.15 13.47 -12.39
N ASP A 158 -7.91 14.39 -11.78
CA ASP A 158 -9.36 14.41 -11.88
C ASP A 158 -9.83 14.58 -13.32
N ALA A 159 -9.29 15.60 -14.01
CA ALA A 159 -9.65 15.84 -15.43
C ALA A 159 -9.23 14.68 -16.34
N ALA A 160 -8.08 14.05 -16.03
CA ALA A 160 -7.62 12.87 -16.79
C ALA A 160 -8.60 11.71 -16.64
N HIS A 161 -9.00 11.41 -15.40
CA HIS A 161 -9.96 10.33 -15.14
C HIS A 161 -11.32 10.63 -15.75
N GLN A 162 -11.80 11.89 -15.64
CA GLN A 162 -13.05 12.29 -16.28
C GLN A 162 -12.99 12.01 -17.79
N PHE A 163 -11.95 12.49 -18.45
CA PHE A 163 -11.78 12.32 -19.90
C PHE A 163 -11.75 10.85 -20.32
N LEU A 164 -10.97 10.02 -19.59
CA LEU A 164 -10.83 8.60 -19.91
C LEU A 164 -12.13 7.83 -19.64
N CYS A 165 -12.82 8.12 -18.55
CA CYS A 165 -14.14 7.51 -18.27
C CYS A 165 -15.15 7.88 -19.34
N GLU A 166 -15.23 9.16 -19.74
CA GLU A 166 -16.11 9.63 -20.83
C GLU A 166 -15.78 8.95 -22.14
N SER A 167 -14.49 8.76 -22.45
CA SER A 167 -14.02 8.08 -23.67
C SER A 167 -14.49 6.62 -23.72
N ILE A 168 -14.38 5.91 -22.60
CA ILE A 168 -14.86 4.52 -22.45
C ILE A 168 -16.39 4.49 -22.63
N LEU A 169 -17.10 5.35 -21.92
CA LEU A 169 -18.58 5.39 -21.94
C LEU A 169 -19.12 5.74 -23.32
N ALA A 170 -18.41 6.56 -24.11
CA ALA A 170 -18.79 6.90 -25.48
C ALA A 170 -18.73 5.69 -26.44
N GLN A 171 -17.86 4.71 -26.14
CA GLN A 171 -17.71 3.49 -26.96
C GLN A 171 -18.53 2.31 -26.43
N ARG A 172 -19.09 2.42 -25.22
CA ARG A 172 -19.75 1.27 -24.57
C ARG A 172 -20.96 0.79 -25.37
N ASN A 173 -21.16 -0.52 -25.36
CA ASN A 173 -22.41 -1.13 -25.87
C ASN A 173 -23.46 -1.10 -24.76
N PRO A 174 -24.54 -0.33 -24.88
CA PRO A 174 -25.55 -0.20 -23.80
C PRO A 174 -26.23 -1.51 -23.40
N SER A 175 -26.13 -2.56 -24.22
CA SER A 175 -26.72 -3.87 -23.88
C SER A 175 -25.85 -4.68 -22.94
N GLN A 176 -24.61 -4.25 -22.71
CA GLN A 176 -23.64 -4.95 -21.86
C GLN A 176 -23.59 -4.30 -20.47
N ARG A 177 -23.10 -5.05 -19.49
CA ARG A 177 -22.68 -4.51 -18.19
C ARG A 177 -21.24 -4.06 -18.30
N HIS A 178 -20.85 -3.04 -17.54
CA HIS A 178 -19.53 -2.42 -17.70
C HIS A 178 -18.79 -2.39 -16.37
N VAL A 179 -17.66 -3.10 -16.30
CA VAL A 179 -16.74 -3.10 -15.15
C VAL A 179 -15.50 -2.27 -15.53
N LEU A 180 -15.15 -1.30 -14.70
CA LEU A 180 -13.93 -0.52 -14.87
C LEU A 180 -12.91 -1.00 -13.83
N ILE A 181 -11.66 -1.19 -14.25
CA ILE A 181 -10.53 -1.46 -13.38
C ILE A 181 -9.63 -0.22 -13.44
N SER A 182 -9.31 0.38 -12.29
CA SER A 182 -8.51 1.60 -12.25
C SER A 182 -7.61 1.63 -11.01
N HIS A 183 -6.58 2.47 -11.04
CA HIS A 183 -5.62 2.61 -9.94
C HIS A 183 -5.43 4.11 -9.68
N CYS A 184 -6.08 4.63 -8.64
CA CYS A 184 -6.11 6.07 -8.36
C CYS A 184 -6.55 6.33 -6.92
N PHE A 185 -6.40 7.60 -6.48
CA PHE A 185 -6.84 8.05 -5.17
C PHE A 185 -8.18 8.80 -5.31
N VAL A 186 -9.26 8.16 -4.91
CA VAL A 186 -10.60 8.80 -4.90
C VAL A 186 -10.72 9.74 -3.70
N ASP A 187 -11.15 10.97 -3.93
CA ASP A 187 -11.22 12.01 -2.90
C ASP A 187 -12.03 11.57 -1.69
N GLY A 188 -11.49 11.86 -0.51
CA GLY A 188 -12.09 11.51 0.77
C GLY A 188 -11.96 10.05 1.18
N ALA A 189 -11.24 9.22 0.40
CA ALA A 189 -10.93 7.84 0.81
C ALA A 189 -9.81 7.84 1.86
N MET A 190 -9.76 6.78 2.66
CA MET A 190 -8.77 6.65 3.75
C MET A 190 -7.47 6.01 3.24
N GLU A 191 -6.36 6.68 3.51
CA GLU A 191 -5.03 6.22 3.16
C GLU A 191 -4.33 5.55 4.35
N SER A 192 -3.32 4.73 4.07
CA SER A 192 -2.47 4.05 5.04
C SER A 192 -1.03 4.53 4.91
N GLU A 193 -0.21 4.29 5.94
CA GLU A 193 1.20 4.71 5.96
C GLU A 193 2.06 4.00 4.91
N SER A 194 1.61 2.87 4.40
CA SER A 194 2.37 2.04 3.46
C SER A 194 2.18 2.46 2.00
N GLU A 195 1.17 3.31 1.72
CA GLU A 195 0.91 3.85 0.39
C GLU A 195 1.84 5.03 0.11
N ARG A 196 2.16 5.20 -1.15
CA ARG A 196 2.98 6.35 -1.58
C ARG A 196 2.07 7.40 -2.21
N PRO A 197 2.22 8.67 -1.83
CA PRO A 197 1.46 9.72 -2.50
C PRO A 197 1.71 9.72 -4.02
N LEU A 198 0.64 9.83 -4.80
CA LEU A 198 0.72 9.89 -6.26
C LEU A 198 1.21 11.27 -6.74
N SER A 199 1.04 12.29 -5.89
CA SER A 199 1.49 13.64 -6.20
C SER A 199 1.77 14.45 -4.94
N ILE A 200 2.43 15.59 -5.11
CA ILE A 200 2.70 16.51 -4.00
C ILE A 200 1.47 17.41 -3.80
N GLY A 201 1.04 17.53 -2.55
CA GLY A 201 -0.01 18.49 -2.17
C GLY A 201 -1.45 18.08 -2.50
N GLY A 202 -1.70 16.78 -2.74
CA GLY A 202 -3.06 16.27 -2.92
C GLY A 202 -3.68 16.55 -4.28
N SER A 203 -2.87 16.84 -5.29
CA SER A 203 -3.35 17.07 -6.66
C SER A 203 -3.71 15.77 -7.40
N ASP A 204 -3.57 14.64 -6.73
CA ASP A 204 -3.84 13.29 -7.25
C ASP A 204 -5.27 12.81 -6.99
N ARG A 205 -6.09 13.62 -6.30
CA ARG A 205 -7.47 13.26 -5.93
C ARG A 205 -8.38 13.22 -7.15
N VAL A 206 -9.23 12.18 -7.21
CA VAL A 206 -10.18 11.93 -8.31
C VAL A 206 -11.59 11.89 -7.74
N ASP A 207 -12.53 12.54 -8.39
CA ASP A 207 -13.93 12.57 -7.96
C ASP A 207 -14.62 11.24 -8.30
N HIS A 208 -15.24 10.61 -7.30
CA HIS A 208 -15.94 9.34 -7.47
C HIS A 208 -17.09 9.44 -8.49
N ARG A 209 -17.61 10.65 -8.76
CA ARG A 209 -18.73 10.85 -9.70
C ARG A 209 -18.41 10.39 -11.12
N HIS A 210 -17.12 10.41 -11.52
CA HIS A 210 -16.71 9.90 -12.83
C HIS A 210 -16.96 8.40 -12.98
N PHE A 211 -17.01 7.67 -11.87
CA PHE A 211 -17.17 6.22 -11.82
C PHE A 211 -18.61 5.74 -11.71
N LEU A 212 -19.55 6.62 -11.32
CA LEU A 212 -20.95 6.25 -11.09
C LEU A 212 -21.65 5.55 -12.28
N PRO A 213 -21.33 5.89 -13.56
CA PRO A 213 -22.01 5.25 -14.69
C PRO A 213 -21.63 3.79 -14.97
N PHE A 214 -20.61 3.24 -14.29
CA PHE A 214 -20.19 1.84 -14.45
C PHE A 214 -20.98 0.94 -13.52
N ASP A 215 -21.17 -0.33 -13.91
CA ASP A 215 -21.85 -1.33 -13.06
C ASP A 215 -20.99 -1.76 -11.87
N TYR A 216 -19.64 -1.72 -12.01
CA TYR A 216 -18.70 -1.93 -10.92
C TYR A 216 -17.37 -1.26 -11.26
N VAL A 217 -16.72 -0.71 -10.23
CA VAL A 217 -15.38 -0.11 -10.38
C VAL A 217 -14.43 -0.78 -9.39
N ALA A 218 -13.48 -1.50 -9.93
CA ALA A 218 -12.43 -2.21 -9.16
C ALA A 218 -11.23 -1.28 -9.04
N LEU A 219 -11.05 -0.70 -7.84
CA LEU A 219 -9.97 0.26 -7.57
C LEU A 219 -8.79 -0.42 -6.85
N GLY A 220 -7.58 0.00 -7.19
CA GLY A 220 -6.36 -0.24 -6.45
C GLY A 220 -5.69 1.06 -6.04
N HIS A 221 -4.59 0.98 -5.33
CA HIS A 221 -3.78 2.03 -4.71
C HIS A 221 -3.96 2.12 -3.20
N LEU A 222 -5.19 2.11 -2.69
CA LEU A 222 -5.41 2.24 -1.24
C LEU A 222 -5.50 0.87 -0.60
N HIS A 223 -4.69 0.66 0.43
CA HIS A 223 -4.50 -0.65 1.08
C HIS A 223 -5.65 -1.04 2.01
N GLN A 224 -6.49 -0.09 2.41
CA GLN A 224 -7.65 -0.39 3.25
C GLN A 224 -8.86 -0.76 2.39
N PRO A 225 -9.47 -1.96 2.59
CA PRO A 225 -10.72 -2.28 1.91
C PRO A 225 -11.81 -1.26 2.26
N GLN A 226 -12.39 -0.61 1.24
CA GLN A 226 -13.40 0.44 1.46
C GLN A 226 -14.21 0.70 0.19
N MET A 227 -15.42 1.19 0.36
CA MET A 227 -16.21 1.73 -0.76
C MET A 227 -16.14 3.26 -0.75
N LYS A 228 -16.36 3.89 -1.90
CA LYS A 228 -16.34 5.35 -1.97
C LYS A 228 -17.40 5.90 -2.91
N GLY A 229 -18.31 6.68 -2.35
CA GLY A 229 -19.39 7.33 -3.10
C GLY A 229 -20.58 6.44 -3.39
N ALA A 230 -20.35 5.18 -3.74
CA ALA A 230 -21.40 4.19 -4.03
C ALA A 230 -20.87 2.77 -3.73
N GLU A 231 -21.81 1.84 -3.49
CA GLU A 231 -21.45 0.46 -3.12
C GLU A 231 -20.65 -0.27 -4.19
N HIS A 232 -20.84 0.09 -5.45
CA HIS A 232 -20.18 -0.53 -6.59
C HIS A 232 -18.82 0.10 -6.93
N ILE A 233 -18.36 1.11 -6.18
CA ILE A 233 -17.04 1.75 -6.35
C ILE A 233 -16.19 1.36 -5.15
N ARG A 234 -15.20 0.44 -5.36
CA ARG A 234 -14.52 -0.21 -4.23
C ARG A 234 -13.02 -0.37 -4.42
N TYR A 235 -12.31 -0.17 -3.32
CA TYR A 235 -10.96 -0.69 -3.10
C TYR A 235 -11.08 -2.06 -2.42
N SER A 236 -10.47 -3.09 -3.00
CA SER A 236 -10.37 -4.39 -2.31
C SER A 236 -9.32 -4.35 -1.21
N GLY A 237 -8.38 -3.41 -1.31
CA GLY A 237 -7.25 -3.29 -0.40
C GLY A 237 -6.12 -4.26 -0.74
N SER A 238 -5.01 -4.12 -0.03
CA SER A 238 -3.85 -4.99 -0.22
C SER A 238 -4.10 -6.39 0.33
N LEU A 239 -3.35 -7.39 -0.17
CA LEU A 239 -3.47 -8.79 0.23
C LEU A 239 -3.22 -9.00 1.72
N MET A 240 -2.28 -8.28 2.29
CA MET A 240 -1.89 -8.36 3.69
C MET A 240 -1.48 -6.98 4.19
N LYS A 241 -1.19 -6.88 5.48
CA LYS A 241 -0.73 -5.61 6.07
C LYS A 241 0.70 -5.31 5.63
N TYR A 242 0.97 -4.04 5.29
CA TYR A 242 2.29 -3.58 4.83
C TYR A 242 2.86 -2.46 5.71
N SER A 243 2.16 -2.10 6.79
CA SER A 243 2.65 -1.16 7.81
C SER A 243 1.98 -1.44 9.15
N PHE A 244 2.61 -0.96 10.24
CA PHE A 244 2.03 -1.10 11.57
C PHE A 244 0.73 -0.30 11.71
N GLY A 245 0.58 0.80 10.96
CA GLY A 245 -0.66 1.58 10.94
C GLY A 245 -1.87 0.79 10.44
N GLU A 246 -1.63 -0.30 9.71
CA GLU A 246 -2.70 -1.16 9.18
C GLU A 246 -3.14 -2.27 10.16
N GLN A 247 -2.63 -2.28 11.40
CA GLN A 247 -2.84 -3.40 12.35
C GLN A 247 -4.31 -3.77 12.56
N HIS A 248 -5.23 -2.81 12.43
CA HIS A 248 -6.67 -3.03 12.65
C HIS A 248 -7.46 -3.24 11.35
N GLN A 249 -6.78 -3.26 10.18
CA GLN A 249 -7.46 -3.48 8.91
C GLN A 249 -7.67 -4.98 8.66
N ASN A 250 -8.82 -5.32 8.11
CA ASN A 250 -9.15 -6.69 7.70
C ASN A 250 -8.78 -6.85 6.23
N LYS A 251 -7.70 -7.57 5.97
CA LYS A 251 -7.17 -7.77 4.63
C LYS A 251 -7.86 -8.92 3.90
N GLY A 252 -7.87 -8.87 2.56
CA GLY A 252 -8.51 -9.92 1.78
C GLY A 252 -8.76 -9.52 0.33
N ALA A 253 -9.75 -10.17 -0.26
CA ALA A 253 -10.23 -9.90 -1.60
C ALA A 253 -11.72 -9.58 -1.55
N THR A 254 -12.28 -9.12 -2.66
CA THR A 254 -13.71 -8.81 -2.76
C THR A 254 -14.34 -9.72 -3.82
N LEU A 255 -15.29 -10.56 -3.41
CA LEU A 255 -16.10 -11.34 -4.35
C LEU A 255 -17.28 -10.47 -4.80
N VAL A 256 -17.39 -10.24 -6.11
CA VAL A 256 -18.40 -9.34 -6.69
C VAL A 256 -19.39 -10.16 -7.50
N GLU A 257 -20.66 -9.81 -7.38
CA GLU A 257 -21.73 -10.40 -8.19
C GLU A 257 -22.43 -9.32 -9.02
N LEU A 258 -22.56 -9.60 -10.32
CA LEU A 258 -23.35 -8.79 -11.24
C LEU A 258 -24.51 -9.60 -11.79
N GLY A 259 -25.65 -8.95 -11.96
CA GLY A 259 -26.82 -9.50 -12.65
C GLY A 259 -27.16 -8.70 -13.89
N GLN A 260 -28.31 -9.01 -14.50
CA GLN A 260 -28.77 -8.32 -15.70
C GLN A 260 -29.02 -6.83 -15.48
N GLN A 261 -29.29 -6.42 -14.23
CA GLN A 261 -29.53 -5.01 -13.86
C GLN A 261 -28.27 -4.32 -13.31
N GLY A 262 -27.09 -4.98 -13.39
CA GLY A 262 -25.83 -4.42 -12.89
C GLY A 262 -25.43 -5.00 -11.56
N PHE A 263 -24.86 -4.17 -10.68
CA PHE A 263 -24.30 -4.56 -9.37
C PHE A 263 -25.34 -5.21 -8.45
N ILE A 264 -24.99 -6.38 -7.90
CA ILE A 264 -25.81 -7.08 -6.89
C ILE A 264 -25.15 -6.99 -5.51
N SER A 265 -23.89 -7.44 -5.40
CA SER A 265 -23.23 -7.50 -4.09
C SER A 265 -21.71 -7.52 -4.23
N ALA A 266 -21.05 -7.12 -3.14
CA ALA A 266 -19.61 -7.24 -2.98
C ALA A 266 -19.35 -7.77 -1.57
N THR A 267 -18.75 -8.96 -1.48
CA THR A 267 -18.52 -9.67 -0.22
C THR A 267 -17.03 -9.74 0.06
N HIS A 268 -16.62 -9.33 1.24
CA HIS A 268 -15.22 -9.42 1.66
C HIS A 268 -14.84 -10.87 1.96
N ILE A 269 -13.75 -11.33 1.35
CA ILE A 269 -13.17 -12.67 1.55
C ILE A 269 -11.87 -12.47 2.34
N PRO A 270 -11.84 -12.80 3.62
CA PRO A 270 -10.65 -12.53 4.43
C PRO A 270 -9.47 -13.41 4.01
N LEU A 271 -8.29 -12.81 3.99
CA LEU A 271 -7.01 -13.49 3.80
C LEU A 271 -6.13 -13.17 5.01
N ILE A 272 -5.52 -14.21 5.58
CA ILE A 272 -4.81 -14.10 6.86
C ILE A 272 -3.35 -14.49 6.67
N ALA A 273 -2.48 -13.50 6.76
CA ALA A 273 -1.03 -13.74 6.70
C ALA A 273 -0.58 -14.54 7.93
N PRO A 274 0.41 -15.43 7.78
CA PRO A 274 0.98 -16.17 8.92
C PRO A 274 1.47 -15.26 10.05
N HIS A 275 2.10 -14.14 9.70
CA HIS A 275 2.55 -13.14 10.67
C HIS A 275 1.70 -11.87 10.52
N GLN A 276 1.05 -11.46 11.60
CA GLN A 276 0.32 -10.19 11.62
C GLN A 276 1.26 -9.04 11.97
N MET A 277 0.86 -7.81 11.68
CA MET A 277 1.58 -6.63 12.14
C MET A 277 0.84 -6.07 13.34
N ARG A 278 1.53 -5.95 14.48
CA ARG A 278 0.94 -5.46 15.74
C ARG A 278 1.82 -4.40 16.38
N ILE A 279 1.18 -3.49 17.11
CA ILE A 279 1.84 -2.53 17.99
C ILE A 279 1.60 -2.97 19.42
N ILE A 280 2.68 -3.16 20.20
CA ILE A 280 2.61 -3.49 21.62
C ILE A 280 3.16 -2.29 22.40
N GLU A 281 2.42 -1.83 23.41
CA GLU A 281 2.79 -0.68 24.22
C GLU A 281 2.77 -1.03 25.69
N GLY A 282 3.81 -0.65 26.45
CA GLY A 282 3.90 -0.91 27.88
C GLY A 282 5.32 -0.77 28.42
N GLU A 283 5.48 -1.09 29.73
CA GLU A 283 6.80 -1.19 30.34
C GLU A 283 7.45 -2.51 29.96
N LEU A 284 8.77 -2.54 29.85
CA LEU A 284 9.52 -3.70 29.37
C LEU A 284 9.17 -4.98 30.14
N GLU A 285 9.16 -4.92 31.47
CA GLU A 285 8.87 -6.12 32.29
C GLU A 285 7.49 -6.71 31.98
N ALA A 286 6.48 -5.85 31.81
CA ALA A 286 5.11 -6.28 31.50
C ALA A 286 5.06 -6.91 30.10
N ILE A 287 5.75 -6.33 29.13
CA ILE A 287 5.80 -6.84 27.75
C ILE A 287 6.50 -8.22 27.73
N LEU A 288 7.62 -8.37 28.45
CA LEU A 288 8.34 -9.65 28.53
C LEU A 288 7.49 -10.74 29.18
N ALA A 289 6.78 -10.39 30.26
CA ALA A 289 5.89 -11.33 30.94
C ALA A 289 4.74 -11.78 30.03
N ALA A 290 4.13 -10.85 29.29
CA ALA A 290 3.06 -11.16 28.35
C ALA A 290 3.56 -12.01 27.18
N GLY A 291 4.77 -11.72 26.67
CA GLY A 291 5.36 -12.45 25.55
C GLY A 291 5.62 -13.93 25.83
N ALA A 292 5.91 -14.27 27.08
CA ALA A 292 6.17 -15.66 27.47
C ALA A 292 4.97 -16.59 27.21
N THR A 293 3.76 -16.05 27.09
CA THR A 293 2.53 -16.84 26.88
C THR A 293 1.73 -16.38 25.66
N ASP A 294 2.26 -15.44 24.86
CA ASP A 294 1.56 -14.92 23.68
C ASP A 294 1.57 -16.00 22.58
N PRO A 295 0.41 -16.53 22.16
CA PRO A 295 0.37 -17.52 21.08
C PRO A 295 0.75 -16.94 19.71
N GLN A 296 0.83 -15.62 19.60
CA GLN A 296 1.20 -14.91 18.38
C GLN A 296 2.54 -14.17 18.55
N ALA A 297 3.44 -14.74 19.35
CA ALA A 297 4.75 -14.13 19.64
C ALA A 297 5.61 -13.96 18.38
N ASP A 298 5.34 -14.74 17.33
CA ASP A 298 6.08 -14.66 16.05
C ASP A 298 5.60 -13.53 15.13
N ASP A 299 4.54 -12.79 15.49
CA ASP A 299 4.07 -11.64 14.69
C ASP A 299 5.15 -10.56 14.54
N TYR A 300 5.05 -9.77 13.48
CA TYR A 300 5.91 -8.59 13.27
C TYR A 300 5.45 -7.46 14.20
N LEU A 301 6.37 -6.99 15.04
CA LEU A 301 6.00 -6.07 16.12
C LEU A 301 6.72 -4.72 16.04
N LEU A 302 5.96 -3.66 16.28
CA LEU A 302 6.47 -2.38 16.75
C LEU A 302 6.21 -2.34 18.26
N VAL A 303 7.26 -2.13 19.05
CA VAL A 303 7.14 -2.03 20.51
C VAL A 303 7.34 -0.57 20.93
N ARG A 304 6.41 -0.05 21.74
CA ARG A 304 6.50 1.28 22.37
C ARG A 304 6.74 1.10 23.86
N LEU A 305 7.97 1.42 24.31
CA LEU A 305 8.33 1.32 25.70
C LEU A 305 7.94 2.58 26.48
N LEU A 306 7.16 2.39 27.53
CA LEU A 306 6.70 3.48 28.41
C LEU A 306 7.62 3.70 29.61
N ASP A 307 8.67 2.90 29.74
CA ASP A 307 9.69 3.06 30.80
C ASP A 307 10.30 4.47 30.74
N LYS A 308 10.36 5.14 31.89
CA LYS A 308 10.88 6.51 32.03
C LYS A 308 12.38 6.56 32.22
N HIS A 309 13.02 5.39 32.41
CA HIS A 309 14.47 5.27 32.61
C HIS A 309 15.12 4.53 31.44
N ALA A 310 16.42 4.73 31.28
CA ALA A 310 17.19 4.07 30.25
C ALA A 310 17.29 2.56 30.53
N ILE A 311 17.03 1.76 29.53
CA ILE A 311 17.14 0.30 29.59
C ILE A 311 18.30 -0.14 28.70
N LEU A 312 19.19 -0.94 29.26
CA LEU A 312 20.30 -1.52 28.53
C LEU A 312 19.78 -2.63 27.60
N ASP A 313 20.11 -2.49 26.32
CA ASP A 313 19.82 -3.47 25.25
C ASP A 313 18.38 -3.96 25.22
N PRO A 314 17.38 -3.03 25.16
CA PRO A 314 15.97 -3.43 25.23
C PRO A 314 15.55 -4.30 24.04
N MET A 315 16.11 -4.06 22.85
CA MET A 315 15.78 -4.84 21.65
C MET A 315 16.20 -6.31 21.83
N GLU A 316 17.39 -6.55 22.39
CA GLU A 316 17.85 -7.92 22.65
C GLU A 316 16.94 -8.65 23.65
N LYS A 317 16.55 -7.96 24.71
CA LYS A 317 15.64 -8.53 25.72
C LYS A 317 14.25 -8.86 25.10
N LEU A 318 13.71 -7.94 24.31
CA LEU A 318 12.42 -8.14 23.65
C LEU A 318 12.47 -9.36 22.70
N ARG A 319 13.57 -9.51 21.93
CA ARG A 319 13.71 -10.61 20.98
C ARG A 319 13.83 -11.99 21.61
N GLN A 320 14.06 -12.08 22.90
CA GLN A 320 14.02 -13.36 23.64
C GLN A 320 12.60 -13.92 23.72
N VAL A 321 11.57 -13.07 23.70
CA VAL A 321 10.16 -13.51 23.78
C VAL A 321 9.38 -13.18 22.52
N TYR A 322 9.79 -12.16 21.77
CA TYR A 322 9.16 -11.71 20.54
C TYR A 322 10.25 -11.63 19.43
N PRO A 323 10.55 -12.73 18.76
CA PRO A 323 11.70 -12.77 17.84
C PRO A 323 11.61 -11.75 16.69
N ASN A 324 10.40 -11.35 16.30
CA ASN A 324 10.17 -10.47 15.16
C ASN A 324 9.81 -9.03 15.58
N VAL A 325 10.45 -8.52 16.66
CA VAL A 325 10.39 -7.07 16.93
C VAL A 325 11.21 -6.36 15.85
N LEU A 326 10.51 -5.61 14.98
CA LEU A 326 11.12 -4.93 13.85
C LEU A 326 11.45 -3.46 14.16
N HIS A 327 10.70 -2.85 15.07
CA HIS A 327 10.88 -1.43 15.41
C HIS A 327 10.64 -1.19 16.89
N LEU A 328 11.41 -0.27 17.48
CA LEU A 328 11.33 0.07 18.90
C LEU A 328 11.24 1.59 19.05
N GLU A 329 10.19 2.04 19.69
CA GLU A 329 9.99 3.44 20.07
C GLU A 329 10.07 3.56 21.60
N LYS A 330 10.55 4.70 22.09
CA LYS A 330 10.72 4.96 23.52
C LYS A 330 10.03 6.27 23.93
N PRO A 331 8.70 6.38 23.76
CA PRO A 331 7.99 7.61 24.15
C PRO A 331 8.08 7.90 25.65
N GLY A 332 8.22 6.88 26.51
CA GLY A 332 8.38 7.07 27.96
C GLY A 332 9.62 7.90 28.33
N MET A 333 10.69 7.80 27.55
CA MET A 333 11.90 8.61 27.78
C MET A 333 11.71 10.06 27.39
N LEU A 334 10.83 10.33 26.41
CA LEU A 334 10.53 11.69 25.96
C LEU A 334 9.59 12.44 26.93
N ILE A 335 8.71 11.70 27.61
CA ILE A 335 7.79 12.28 28.61
C ILE A 335 8.54 12.75 29.88
N GLY A 336 9.72 12.18 30.17
CA GLY A 336 10.57 12.57 31.27
C GLY A 336 11.36 13.87 31.04
N VAL A 337 11.35 14.40 29.84
CA VAL A 337 11.90 15.72 29.52
C VAL A 337 10.74 16.71 29.58
N ASP A 338 10.59 17.34 30.75
CA ASP A 338 9.55 18.34 31.05
C ASP A 338 9.26 19.26 29.84
N GLN A 339 8.01 19.35 29.46
CA GLN A 339 7.56 20.36 28.48
C GLN A 339 7.93 21.78 28.94
N GLU A 340 8.03 21.98 30.29
CA GLU A 340 8.51 23.25 30.89
C GLU A 340 10.00 23.43 30.67
N MET A 341 10.83 22.37 30.76
CA MET A 341 12.26 22.44 30.46
C MET A 341 12.53 22.73 28.97
N GLY A 342 11.69 22.23 28.07
CA GLY A 342 11.79 22.51 26.62
C GLY A 342 11.61 24.02 26.34
N LYS A 343 10.60 24.62 26.94
CA LYS A 343 10.35 26.06 26.78
C LYS A 343 11.42 26.93 27.49
N ALA A 344 11.89 26.47 28.66
CA ALA A 344 12.97 27.15 29.36
C ALA A 344 14.33 27.01 28.66
N ARG A 345 14.59 25.87 28.01
CA ARG A 345 15.79 25.64 27.18
C ARG A 345 15.81 26.54 25.95
N LEU A 346 14.67 26.71 25.29
CA LEU A 346 14.55 27.61 24.13
C LEU A 346 14.76 29.09 24.48
N ALA A 347 14.61 29.45 25.78
CA ALA A 347 14.84 30.81 26.27
C ALA A 347 16.29 31.04 26.76
N ARG A 348 17.12 29.99 26.81
CA ARG A 348 18.53 30.07 27.23
C ARG A 348 19.43 30.26 26.02
N GLY A 349 20.56 30.93 26.25
CA GLY A 349 21.56 31.15 25.20
C GLY A 349 22.27 29.85 24.80
N GLU A 350 22.85 29.82 23.59
CA GLU A 350 23.54 28.66 23.01
C GLU A 350 24.64 28.10 23.93
N LEU A 351 25.31 28.99 24.70
CA LEU A 351 26.35 28.57 25.63
C LEU A 351 25.80 27.71 26.75
N ASP A 352 24.64 28.07 27.30
CA ASP A 352 24.03 27.31 28.39
C ASP A 352 23.53 25.96 27.90
N MET A 353 22.98 25.92 26.66
CA MET A 353 22.59 24.65 26.05
C MET A 353 23.80 23.71 25.84
N PHE A 354 24.94 24.29 25.42
CA PHE A 354 26.17 23.51 25.25
C PHE A 354 26.73 23.03 26.60
N ARG A 355 26.67 23.84 27.66
CA ARG A 355 27.07 23.45 29.01
C ARG A 355 26.26 22.22 29.49
N ASP A 356 24.95 22.28 29.33
CA ASP A 356 24.06 21.17 29.72
C ASP A 356 24.38 19.89 28.92
N PHE A 357 24.53 20.01 27.60
CA PHE A 357 24.90 18.90 26.74
C PHE A 357 26.24 18.27 27.13
N PHE A 358 27.27 19.12 27.39
CA PHE A 358 28.62 18.66 27.74
C PHE A 358 28.60 17.93 29.09
N LEU A 359 27.87 18.48 30.05
CA LEU A 359 27.72 17.88 31.40
C LEU A 359 27.02 16.50 31.30
N GLU A 360 25.99 16.42 30.46
CA GLU A 360 25.27 15.15 30.24
C GLU A 360 26.14 14.10 29.53
N ALA A 361 26.91 14.55 28.53
CA ALA A 361 27.73 13.64 27.72
C ALA A 361 29.01 13.18 28.44
N LYS A 362 29.65 14.08 29.20
CA LYS A 362 30.96 13.80 29.83
C LYS A 362 30.89 13.56 31.32
N ARG A 363 29.74 13.86 31.96
CA ARG A 363 29.54 13.78 33.42
C ARG A 363 30.46 14.73 34.21
N GLU A 364 31.02 15.72 33.54
CA GLU A 364 31.92 16.74 34.12
C GLU A 364 31.54 18.08 33.52
N PRO A 365 31.59 19.19 34.30
CA PRO A 365 31.34 20.53 33.75
C PRO A 365 32.48 20.99 32.82
N LEU A 366 32.15 21.92 31.94
CA LEU A 366 33.16 22.59 31.10
C LEU A 366 34.19 23.31 31.99
N SER A 367 35.47 23.14 31.65
CA SER A 367 36.54 23.95 32.25
C SER A 367 36.51 25.38 31.67
N GLU A 368 37.11 26.33 32.38
CA GLU A 368 37.18 27.73 31.92
C GLU A 368 37.81 27.87 30.53
N GLN A 369 38.79 27.03 30.19
CA GLN A 369 39.44 27.05 28.88
C GLN A 369 38.52 26.53 27.79
N GLN A 370 37.82 25.46 28.07
CA GLN A 370 36.85 24.89 27.13
C GLN A 370 35.69 25.87 26.87
N GLU A 371 35.20 26.52 27.92
CA GLU A 371 34.12 27.49 27.82
C GLU A 371 34.50 28.68 26.94
N LYS A 372 35.73 29.20 27.06
CA LYS A 372 36.24 30.25 26.20
C LYS A 372 36.23 29.87 24.72
N VAL A 373 36.66 28.63 24.41
CA VAL A 373 36.66 28.12 23.04
C VAL A 373 35.21 28.04 22.50
N VAL A 374 34.28 27.56 23.32
CA VAL A 374 32.87 27.47 22.92
C VAL A 374 32.28 28.84 22.61
N ILE A 375 32.59 29.85 23.47
CA ILE A 375 32.13 31.23 23.27
C ILE A 375 32.68 31.80 21.95
N GLU A 376 33.97 31.58 21.68
CA GLU A 376 34.59 32.01 20.40
C GLU A 376 33.91 31.37 19.17
N VAL A 377 33.63 30.05 19.23
CA VAL A 377 32.97 29.34 18.13
C VAL A 377 31.55 29.88 17.92
N ILE A 378 30.76 30.05 18.99
CA ILE A 378 29.40 30.61 18.91
C ILE A 378 29.44 32.04 18.30
N ALA A 379 30.36 32.87 18.75
CA ALA A 379 30.49 34.23 18.23
C ALA A 379 30.82 34.24 16.73
N ARG A 380 31.69 33.32 16.29
CA ARG A 380 32.06 33.18 14.88
C ARG A 380 30.88 32.71 14.02
N LEU A 381 30.16 31.68 14.46
CA LEU A 381 28.99 31.17 13.73
C LEU A 381 27.92 32.29 13.56
N LYS A 382 27.66 33.06 14.61
CA LYS A 382 26.74 34.21 14.54
C LYS A 382 27.18 35.26 13.55
N ALA A 383 28.50 35.51 13.48
CA ALA A 383 29.06 36.50 12.54
C ALA A 383 28.96 35.99 11.08
N GLU A 384 28.96 34.69 10.86
CA GLU A 384 28.83 34.05 9.55
C GLU A 384 27.35 33.84 9.12
N GLY A 385 26.41 34.20 9.99
CA GLY A 385 24.98 34.15 9.69
C GLY A 385 24.36 32.72 9.74
N ILE A 386 24.98 31.82 10.51
CA ILE A 386 24.52 30.47 10.75
C ILE A 386 23.78 30.40 12.10
#